data_2b4da2a8803cdbebac32a5e4b74caa95
#
_entry.id   2b4da2a8803cdbebac32a5e4b74caa95
#
_cell.length_a   1.000
_cell.length_b   1.000
_cell.length_c   1.000
_cell.angle_alpha   90.00
_cell.angle_beta   90.00
_cell.angle_gamma   90.00
#
_symmetry.space_group_name_H-M   'P 1'
#
loop_
_entity.id
_entity.type
_entity.pdbx_description
1 polymer ?
#
loop_
_entity_poly.entity_id
_entity_poly.type
_entity_poly.pdbx_seq_one_letter_code
_entity_poly.pdbx_strand_id
1 'polypeptide(L)'
;FIGFTVANPRHGKRLMLEELQRGLELGMQGVKLAPSFQHYPLDGPLLEVACEFAHEHSQFILNHYWGPTTLLRRLCTRYPNACFFTGHSTTEHVDLVRDVDNLYICTCPFLGWRQTEQHVELYGSDRLLFGSDLMDLPITWGLGPILYARIPEADKRRILGGNLRRLMDRFGVHPSGWED
;
A
#
# COMPACT_ATOMS: atom_id res chain seq x y z
N PHE A 1 -15.98 1.57 4.19
CA PHE A 1 -14.84 1.93 3.33
C PHE A 1 -13.72 2.53 4.18
N ILE A 2 -12.46 2.35 3.75
CA ILE A 2 -11.29 3.04 4.29
C ILE A 2 -10.87 4.06 3.25
N GLY A 3 -10.87 5.35 3.60
CA GLY A 3 -10.46 6.41 2.71
C GLY A 3 -8.97 6.72 2.79
N PHE A 4 -8.39 7.16 1.68
CA PHE A 4 -7.01 7.64 1.60
C PHE A 4 -7.00 9.08 1.10
N THR A 5 -6.32 9.97 1.82
CA THR A 5 -6.11 11.35 1.38
C THR A 5 -5.00 11.40 0.33
N VAL A 6 -5.25 12.03 -0.80
CA VAL A 6 -4.23 12.20 -1.84
C VAL A 6 -3.28 13.33 -1.44
N ALA A 7 -2.01 12.99 -1.19
CA ALA A 7 -0.97 14.00 -1.00
C ALA A 7 -0.46 14.48 -2.36
N ASN A 8 -0.57 15.79 -2.64
CA ASN A 8 -0.04 16.38 -3.85
C ASN A 8 1.13 17.33 -3.55
N PRO A 9 2.38 16.89 -3.75
CA PRO A 9 3.56 17.69 -3.44
C PRO A 9 3.70 18.94 -4.34
N ARG A 10 3.02 18.98 -5.49
CA ARG A 10 3.02 20.17 -6.38
C ARG A 10 2.35 21.38 -5.75
N HIS A 11 1.51 21.19 -4.77
CA HIS A 11 0.88 22.28 -4.02
C HIS A 11 1.80 22.93 -2.97
N GLY A 12 3.01 22.36 -2.77
CA GLY A 12 3.95 22.78 -1.74
C GLY A 12 3.61 22.21 -0.36
N LYS A 13 4.60 22.28 0.56
CA LYS A 13 4.52 21.62 1.88
C LYS A 13 3.28 22.02 2.69
N ARG A 14 3.00 23.35 2.77
CA ARG A 14 1.91 23.85 3.60
C ARG A 14 0.54 23.31 3.16
N LEU A 15 0.18 23.50 1.88
CA LEU A 15 -1.12 23.05 1.38
C LEU A 15 -1.27 21.54 1.39
N MET A 16 -0.18 20.80 1.14
CA MET A 16 -0.19 19.33 1.23
C MET A 16 -0.49 18.86 2.67
N LEU A 17 0.14 19.48 3.67
CA LEU A 17 -0.10 19.11 5.09
C LEU A 17 -1.50 19.54 5.54
N GLU A 18 -1.99 20.70 5.13
CA GLU A 18 -3.37 21.14 5.40
C GLU A 18 -4.40 20.12 4.85
N GLU A 19 -4.18 19.62 3.63
CA GLU A 19 -5.05 18.60 3.03
C GLU A 19 -4.96 17.25 3.73
N LEU A 20 -3.76 16.81 4.13
CA LEU A 20 -3.58 15.59 4.91
C LEU A 20 -4.27 15.69 6.27
N GLN A 21 -4.12 16.82 6.95
CA GLN A 21 -4.79 17.09 8.23
C GLN A 21 -6.32 17.11 8.07
N ARG A 22 -6.83 17.79 7.04
CA ARG A 22 -8.26 17.80 6.72
C ARG A 22 -8.79 16.38 6.45
N GLY A 23 -8.03 15.56 5.71
CA GLY A 23 -8.39 14.16 5.46
C GLY A 23 -8.47 13.36 6.76
N LEU A 24 -7.50 13.50 7.66
CA LEU A 24 -7.48 12.85 8.97
C LEU A 24 -8.74 13.23 9.79
N GLU A 25 -9.09 14.50 9.84
CA GLU A 25 -10.29 15.01 10.54
C GLU A 25 -11.61 14.47 9.95
N LEU A 26 -11.61 14.16 8.64
CA LEU A 26 -12.74 13.51 7.96
C LEU A 26 -12.73 11.98 8.11
N GLY A 27 -11.80 11.41 8.88
CA GLY A 27 -11.73 9.97 9.15
C GLY A 27 -11.00 9.18 8.07
N MET A 28 -10.20 9.81 7.20
CA MET A 28 -9.32 9.10 6.26
C MET A 28 -8.22 8.38 7.03
N GLN A 29 -7.96 7.12 6.67
CA GLN A 29 -7.06 6.24 7.42
C GLN A 29 -5.73 5.99 6.69
N GLY A 30 -5.51 6.66 5.58
CA GLY A 30 -4.29 6.49 4.83
C GLY A 30 -3.94 7.69 3.95
N VAL A 31 -2.73 7.64 3.43
CA VAL A 31 -2.17 8.62 2.50
C VAL A 31 -1.93 7.96 1.15
N LYS A 32 -2.41 8.57 0.06
CA LYS A 32 -2.15 8.14 -1.32
C LYS A 32 -1.13 9.05 -1.96
N LEU A 33 -0.07 8.46 -2.50
CA LEU A 33 0.94 9.11 -3.32
C LEU A 33 0.85 8.64 -4.78
N ALA A 34 1.04 9.56 -5.71
CA ALA A 34 1.13 9.28 -7.13
C ALA A 34 2.08 10.29 -7.83
N PRO A 35 3.36 10.38 -7.41
CA PRO A 35 4.26 11.45 -7.82
C PRO A 35 4.49 11.50 -9.33
N SER A 36 4.55 10.35 -10.02
CA SER A 36 4.70 10.30 -11.48
C SER A 36 3.55 11.00 -12.21
N PHE A 37 2.31 10.80 -11.78
CA PHE A 37 1.12 11.48 -12.34
C PHE A 37 1.06 12.96 -11.97
N GLN A 38 1.69 13.31 -10.86
CA GLN A 38 1.75 14.69 -10.37
C GLN A 38 2.97 15.45 -10.90
N HIS A 39 3.78 14.81 -11.78
CA HIS A 39 5.05 15.37 -12.29
C HIS A 39 5.98 15.85 -11.16
N TYR A 40 6.13 15.03 -10.13
CA TYR A 40 7.00 15.28 -8.98
C TYR A 40 8.07 14.19 -8.88
N PRO A 41 9.33 14.50 -8.53
CA PRO A 41 10.40 13.51 -8.40
C PRO A 41 10.08 12.44 -7.35
N LEU A 42 10.41 11.18 -7.64
CA LEU A 42 10.20 10.03 -6.73
C LEU A 42 11.01 10.16 -5.43
N ASP A 43 12.15 10.85 -5.48
CA ASP A 43 13.02 11.14 -4.34
C ASP A 43 12.84 12.57 -3.81
N GLY A 44 11.82 13.27 -4.26
CA GLY A 44 11.55 14.65 -3.86
C GLY A 44 11.21 14.76 -2.36
N PRO A 45 11.69 15.81 -1.67
CA PRO A 45 11.64 15.91 -0.21
C PRO A 45 10.22 15.95 0.36
N LEU A 46 9.22 16.36 -0.41
CA LEU A 46 7.84 16.41 0.07
C LEU A 46 7.17 15.04 0.13
N LEU A 47 7.70 14.01 -0.56
CA LEU A 47 7.23 12.64 -0.36
C LEU A 47 7.61 12.12 1.03
N GLU A 48 8.79 12.50 1.50
CA GLU A 48 9.24 12.16 2.85
C GLU A 48 8.39 12.85 3.93
N VAL A 49 7.95 14.09 3.70
CA VAL A 49 6.99 14.79 4.58
C VAL A 49 5.65 14.04 4.68
N ALA A 50 5.17 13.47 3.58
CA ALA A 50 3.96 12.66 3.60
C ALA A 50 4.17 11.34 4.36
N CYS A 51 5.37 10.72 4.28
CA CYS A 51 5.71 9.53 5.06
C CYS A 51 5.82 9.85 6.56
N GLU A 52 6.39 11.00 6.92
CA GLU A 52 6.47 11.50 8.30
C GLU A 52 5.06 11.69 8.88
N PHE A 53 4.16 12.35 8.15
CA PHE A 53 2.77 12.52 8.55
C PHE A 53 2.08 11.15 8.77
N ALA A 54 2.23 10.20 7.85
CA ALA A 54 1.67 8.86 7.99
C ALA A 54 2.24 8.13 9.22
N HIS A 55 3.52 8.33 9.55
CA HIS A 55 4.17 7.79 10.75
C HIS A 55 3.61 8.38 12.05
N GLU A 56 3.47 9.70 12.12
CA GLU A 56 2.96 10.42 13.30
C GLU A 56 1.51 10.02 13.64
N HIS A 57 0.73 9.67 12.61
CA HIS A 57 -0.68 9.31 12.75
C HIS A 57 -0.96 7.81 12.59
N SER A 58 0.07 6.96 12.55
CA SER A 58 -0.05 5.49 12.40
C SER A 58 -0.94 5.09 11.22
N GLN A 59 -0.74 5.72 10.07
CA GLN A 59 -1.56 5.54 8.88
C GLN A 59 -0.93 4.58 7.86
N PHE A 60 -1.79 4.04 7.00
CA PHE A 60 -1.37 3.39 5.77
C PHE A 60 -0.84 4.43 4.77
N ILE A 61 0.16 4.07 3.99
CA ILE A 61 0.66 4.90 2.91
C ILE A 61 0.84 4.09 1.63
N LEU A 62 0.07 4.44 0.61
CA LEU A 62 0.05 3.77 -0.68
C LEU A 62 0.68 4.68 -1.72
N ASN A 63 1.78 4.24 -2.33
CA ASN A 63 2.36 4.91 -3.48
C ASN A 63 2.17 4.08 -4.75
N HIS A 64 1.88 4.75 -5.84
CA HIS A 64 1.77 4.12 -7.15
C HIS A 64 3.07 3.40 -7.55
N TYR A 65 4.22 4.05 -7.30
CA TYR A 65 5.55 3.47 -7.48
C TYR A 65 6.53 4.11 -6.47
N TRP A 66 7.28 3.29 -5.75
CA TRP A 66 8.19 3.75 -4.69
C TRP A 66 9.60 4.08 -5.16
N GLY A 67 9.94 3.76 -6.42
CA GLY A 67 11.29 3.92 -6.92
C GLY A 67 12.27 2.86 -6.40
N PRO A 68 13.57 3.16 -6.32
CA PRO A 68 14.59 2.18 -5.95
C PRO A 68 14.38 1.60 -4.54
N THR A 69 14.69 0.31 -4.36
CA THR A 69 14.60 -0.39 -3.06
C THR A 69 15.39 0.29 -1.95
N THR A 70 16.51 0.96 -2.28
CA THR A 70 17.32 1.71 -1.31
C THR A 70 16.57 2.90 -0.73
N LEU A 71 15.79 3.62 -1.54
CA LEU A 71 14.93 4.71 -1.09
C LEU A 71 13.81 4.17 -0.18
N LEU A 72 13.11 3.13 -0.64
CA LEU A 72 12.01 2.55 0.12
C LEU A 72 12.50 1.94 1.45
N ARG A 73 13.68 1.29 1.47
CA ARG A 73 14.32 0.80 2.71
C ARG A 73 14.52 1.93 3.71
N ARG A 74 15.08 3.05 3.27
CA ARG A 74 15.30 4.23 4.12
C ARG A 74 13.98 4.74 4.72
N LEU A 75 12.92 4.82 3.91
CA LEU A 75 11.61 5.30 4.36
C LEU A 75 10.96 4.31 5.36
N CYS A 76 10.92 3.02 5.06
CA CYS A 76 10.36 2.00 5.96
C CYS A 76 11.08 1.97 7.31
N THR A 77 12.42 2.08 7.30
CA THR A 77 13.23 2.09 8.53
C THR A 77 13.03 3.37 9.34
N ARG A 78 12.96 4.51 8.67
CA ARG A 78 12.82 5.82 9.33
C ARG A 78 11.41 6.05 9.90
N TYR A 79 10.39 5.47 9.26
CA TYR A 79 8.99 5.68 9.60
C TYR A 79 8.27 4.36 9.97
N PRO A 80 8.68 3.70 11.08
CA PRO A 80 8.20 2.35 11.42
C PRO A 80 6.71 2.28 11.79
N ASN A 81 6.08 3.39 12.20
CA ASN A 81 4.64 3.42 12.50
C ASN A 81 3.78 3.68 11.25
N ALA A 82 4.37 4.01 10.10
CA ALA A 82 3.63 4.01 8.84
C ALA A 82 3.65 2.62 8.23
N CYS A 83 2.55 2.19 7.58
CA CYS A 83 2.49 0.94 6.85
C CYS A 83 2.50 1.20 5.35
N PHE A 84 3.56 0.77 4.69
CA PHE A 84 3.83 1.06 3.29
C PHE A 84 3.20 0.01 2.38
N PHE A 85 2.43 0.47 1.38
CA PHE A 85 1.85 -0.38 0.33
C PHE A 85 2.43 0.01 -1.02
N THR A 86 2.79 -0.99 -1.83
CA THR A 86 3.06 -0.74 -3.25
C THR A 86 1.74 -0.57 -3.99
N GLY A 87 1.67 0.35 -4.95
CA GLY A 87 0.49 0.53 -5.79
C GLY A 87 0.31 -0.61 -6.78
N HIS A 88 1.43 -1.13 -7.29
CA HIS A 88 1.46 -2.25 -8.21
C HIS A 88 2.31 -3.40 -7.70
N SER A 89 2.05 -4.59 -8.25
CA SER A 89 2.89 -5.76 -8.01
C SER A 89 4.30 -5.53 -8.57
N THR A 90 5.30 -5.96 -7.82
CA THR A 90 6.71 -5.84 -8.20
C THR A 90 7.51 -6.97 -7.57
N THR A 91 8.63 -7.34 -8.18
CA THR A 91 9.61 -8.28 -7.62
C THR A 91 10.88 -7.58 -7.13
N GLU A 92 10.95 -6.25 -7.22
CA GLU A 92 12.14 -5.47 -6.87
C GLU A 92 12.43 -5.42 -5.37
N HIS A 93 11.44 -5.69 -4.52
CA HIS A 93 11.53 -5.45 -3.08
C HIS A 93 11.57 -6.74 -2.23
N VAL A 94 11.91 -7.89 -2.81
CA VAL A 94 11.86 -9.20 -2.12
C VAL A 94 12.69 -9.20 -0.83
N ASP A 95 13.94 -8.78 -0.91
CA ASP A 95 14.83 -8.75 0.26
C ASP A 95 14.38 -7.70 1.28
N LEU A 96 13.86 -6.57 0.81
CA LEU A 96 13.37 -5.53 1.71
C LEU A 96 12.14 -5.99 2.51
N VAL A 97 11.19 -6.68 1.87
CA VAL A 97 9.99 -7.19 2.56
C VAL A 97 10.34 -8.19 3.67
N ARG A 98 11.46 -8.92 3.54
CA ARG A 98 11.96 -9.83 4.57
C ARG A 98 12.61 -9.10 5.75
N ASP A 99 13.21 -7.93 5.49
CA ASP A 99 13.97 -7.16 6.46
C ASP A 99 13.11 -6.18 7.28
N VAL A 100 11.91 -5.84 6.81
CA VAL A 100 11.03 -4.85 7.45
C VAL A 100 9.61 -5.37 7.65
N ASP A 101 8.94 -4.93 8.71
CA ASP A 101 7.61 -5.42 9.08
C ASP A 101 6.46 -4.55 8.57
N ASN A 102 6.76 -3.39 8.01
CA ASN A 102 5.80 -2.37 7.62
C ASN A 102 5.70 -2.16 6.11
N LEU A 103 6.15 -3.12 5.28
CA LEU A 103 6.01 -3.08 3.82
C LEU A 103 5.18 -4.26 3.31
N TYR A 104 4.19 -3.97 2.47
CA TYR A 104 3.31 -4.95 1.83
C TYR A 104 3.20 -4.70 0.33
N ILE A 105 3.09 -5.78 -0.43
CA ILE A 105 3.01 -5.76 -1.89
C ILE A 105 1.55 -5.95 -2.31
N CYS A 106 0.99 -4.98 -3.04
CA CYS A 106 -0.32 -5.15 -3.66
C CYS A 106 -0.24 -6.04 -4.89
N THR A 107 -1.27 -6.86 -5.11
CA THR A 107 -1.33 -7.79 -6.25
C THR A 107 -1.83 -7.14 -7.55
N CYS A 108 -1.95 -5.84 -7.58
CA CYS A 108 -2.57 -5.06 -8.65
C CYS A 108 -1.62 -4.77 -9.81
N PRO A 109 -2.05 -5.03 -11.05
CA PRO A 109 -2.77 -6.25 -11.40
C PRO A 109 -1.80 -7.41 -11.67
N PHE A 110 -2.19 -8.63 -11.31
CA PHE A 110 -1.48 -9.82 -11.75
C PHE A 110 -1.93 -10.19 -13.17
N LEU A 111 -1.12 -9.88 -14.16
CA LEU A 111 -1.43 -10.15 -15.57
C LEU A 111 -0.51 -11.23 -16.17
N GLY A 112 0.53 -11.62 -15.45
CA GLY A 112 1.51 -12.58 -15.91
C GLY A 112 1.12 -14.04 -15.61
N TRP A 113 1.66 -14.97 -16.41
CA TRP A 113 1.51 -16.40 -16.20
C TRP A 113 2.03 -16.80 -14.81
N ARG A 114 1.20 -17.47 -14.01
CA ARG A 114 1.50 -17.92 -12.65
C ARG A 114 2.06 -16.82 -11.73
N GLN A 115 1.71 -15.58 -11.96
CA GLN A 115 2.28 -14.46 -11.20
C GLN A 115 1.89 -14.50 -9.72
N THR A 116 0.69 -14.99 -9.39
CA THR A 116 0.25 -15.18 -8.00
C THR A 116 1.15 -16.19 -7.27
N GLU A 117 1.38 -17.37 -7.88
CA GLU A 117 2.23 -18.41 -7.31
C GLU A 117 3.66 -17.91 -7.11
N GLN A 118 4.22 -17.21 -8.12
CA GLN A 118 5.56 -16.64 -8.06
C GLN A 118 5.69 -15.62 -6.92
N HIS A 119 4.69 -14.75 -6.75
CA HIS A 119 4.72 -13.75 -5.67
C HIS A 119 4.55 -14.40 -4.29
N VAL A 120 3.73 -15.43 -4.16
CA VAL A 120 3.62 -16.21 -2.91
C VAL A 120 4.93 -16.91 -2.58
N GLU A 121 5.63 -17.44 -3.58
CA GLU A 121 6.96 -18.07 -3.38
C GLU A 121 8.02 -17.04 -2.96
N LEU A 122 8.01 -15.84 -3.55
CA LEU A 122 9.00 -14.79 -3.28
C LEU A 122 8.77 -14.08 -1.95
N TYR A 123 7.53 -13.71 -1.65
CA TYR A 123 7.18 -12.83 -0.52
C TYR A 123 6.52 -13.55 0.66
N GLY A 124 5.93 -14.73 0.43
CA GLY A 124 4.96 -15.31 1.34
C GLY A 124 3.57 -14.69 1.17
N SER A 125 2.53 -15.50 1.38
CA SER A 125 1.14 -15.04 1.23
C SER A 125 0.73 -13.98 2.24
N ASP A 126 1.42 -13.89 3.38
CA ASP A 126 1.17 -12.96 4.49
C ASP A 126 1.64 -11.52 4.21
N ARG A 127 2.46 -11.33 3.16
CA ARG A 127 2.97 -10.01 2.73
C ARG A 127 2.26 -9.45 1.50
N LEU A 128 1.27 -10.17 0.96
CA LEU A 128 0.52 -9.77 -0.22
C LEU A 128 -0.84 -9.20 0.17
N LEU A 129 -1.22 -8.09 -0.45
CA LEU A 129 -2.53 -7.45 -0.31
C LEU A 129 -3.25 -7.45 -1.65
N PHE A 130 -4.53 -7.79 -1.65
CA PHE A 130 -5.35 -7.69 -2.84
C PHE A 130 -5.44 -6.24 -3.33
N GLY A 131 -5.16 -6.03 -4.60
CA GLY A 131 -5.39 -4.78 -5.32
C GLY A 131 -6.14 -5.06 -6.62
N SER A 132 -7.13 -4.26 -6.95
CA SER A 132 -7.99 -4.44 -8.12
C SER A 132 -7.69 -3.50 -9.27
N ASP A 133 -7.07 -2.35 -8.99
CA ASP A 133 -6.97 -1.22 -9.93
C ASP A 133 -8.35 -0.81 -10.48
N LEU A 134 -9.37 -0.95 -9.64
CA LEU A 134 -10.75 -0.61 -10.02
C LEU A 134 -10.83 0.84 -10.49
N MET A 135 -11.56 1.08 -11.53
CA MET A 135 -11.71 2.23 -12.41
C MET A 135 -10.85 2.14 -13.68
N ASP A 136 -9.58 1.71 -13.58
CA ASP A 136 -8.74 1.46 -14.75
C ASP A 136 -8.98 0.05 -15.31
N LEU A 137 -9.24 -0.93 -14.43
CA LEU A 137 -9.48 -2.32 -14.79
C LEU A 137 -10.75 -2.88 -14.14
N PRO A 138 -11.46 -3.83 -14.78
CA PRO A 138 -12.52 -4.58 -14.13
C PRO A 138 -11.98 -5.36 -12.93
N ILE A 139 -12.71 -5.37 -11.81
CA ILE A 139 -12.31 -6.06 -10.57
C ILE A 139 -11.96 -7.54 -10.78
N THR A 140 -12.59 -8.18 -11.75
CA THR A 140 -12.36 -9.58 -12.12
C THR A 140 -10.92 -9.85 -12.57
N TRP A 141 -10.24 -8.85 -13.13
CA TRP A 141 -8.84 -8.97 -13.54
C TRP A 141 -7.90 -9.10 -12.34
N GLY A 142 -8.23 -8.49 -11.22
CA GLY A 142 -7.49 -8.68 -9.96
C GLY A 142 -7.87 -9.98 -9.25
N LEU A 143 -9.15 -10.32 -9.22
CA LEU A 143 -9.67 -11.50 -8.50
C LEU A 143 -9.30 -12.82 -9.17
N GLY A 144 -9.46 -12.93 -10.49
CA GLY A 144 -9.26 -14.15 -11.25
C GLY A 144 -7.89 -14.81 -11.00
N PRO A 145 -6.77 -14.07 -11.15
CA PRO A 145 -5.43 -14.60 -10.91
C PRO A 145 -5.23 -15.20 -9.51
N ILE A 146 -5.91 -14.67 -8.48
CA ILE A 146 -5.80 -15.18 -7.11
C ILE A 146 -6.73 -16.39 -6.90
N LEU A 147 -7.98 -16.28 -7.32
CA LEU A 147 -8.97 -17.35 -7.13
C LEU A 147 -8.58 -18.66 -7.82
N TYR A 148 -7.99 -18.56 -9.03
CA TYR A 148 -7.59 -19.72 -9.83
C TYR A 148 -6.10 -20.10 -9.68
N ALA A 149 -5.33 -19.41 -8.84
CA ALA A 149 -3.95 -19.76 -8.56
C ALA A 149 -3.84 -21.14 -7.90
N ARG A 150 -2.75 -21.83 -8.18
CA ARG A 150 -2.40 -23.13 -7.59
C ARG A 150 -1.65 -22.93 -6.26
N ILE A 151 -2.32 -22.28 -5.30
CA ILE A 151 -1.84 -22.04 -3.94
C ILE A 151 -2.88 -22.56 -2.94
N PRO A 152 -2.51 -22.81 -1.68
CA PRO A 152 -3.45 -23.21 -0.64
C PRO A 152 -4.61 -22.21 -0.49
N GLU A 153 -5.81 -22.71 -0.20
CA GLU A 153 -6.99 -21.88 -0.01
C GLU A 153 -6.81 -20.87 1.15
N ALA A 154 -6.07 -21.24 2.18
CA ALA A 154 -5.71 -20.36 3.28
C ALA A 154 -4.89 -19.15 2.81
N ASP A 155 -4.02 -19.32 1.83
CA ASP A 155 -3.21 -18.24 1.26
C ASP A 155 -4.06 -17.29 0.42
N LYS A 156 -5.01 -17.82 -0.36
CA LYS A 156 -5.98 -17.00 -1.08
C LYS A 156 -6.78 -16.10 -0.13
N ARG A 157 -7.29 -16.68 0.97
CA ARG A 157 -8.04 -15.92 1.99
C ARG A 157 -7.19 -14.83 2.65
N ARG A 158 -5.90 -15.11 2.93
CA ARG A 158 -4.97 -14.10 3.44
C ARG A 158 -4.84 -12.93 2.48
N ILE A 159 -4.55 -13.22 1.21
CA ILE A 159 -4.34 -12.20 0.18
C ILE A 159 -5.61 -11.39 -0.07
N LEU A 160 -6.77 -12.04 -0.19
CA LEU A 160 -8.04 -11.40 -0.56
C LEU A 160 -8.64 -10.49 0.53
N GLY A 161 -8.12 -10.54 1.75
CA GLY A 161 -8.61 -9.64 2.82
C GLY A 161 -8.02 -9.90 4.20
N GLY A 162 -7.63 -11.14 4.51
CA GLY A 162 -7.14 -11.51 5.84
C GLY A 162 -5.92 -10.71 6.29
N ASN A 163 -5.00 -10.41 5.36
CA ASN A 163 -3.82 -9.61 5.66
C ASN A 163 -4.19 -8.16 5.96
N LEU A 164 -5.04 -7.55 5.13
CA LEU A 164 -5.48 -6.18 5.36
C LEU A 164 -6.22 -6.07 6.69
N ARG A 165 -7.07 -7.05 7.03
CA ARG A 165 -7.78 -7.06 8.33
C ARG A 165 -6.80 -7.06 9.50
N ARG A 166 -5.77 -7.93 9.49
CA ARG A 166 -4.72 -7.93 10.52
C ARG A 166 -3.99 -6.59 10.63
N LEU A 167 -3.75 -5.93 9.49
CA LEU A 167 -3.15 -4.60 9.50
C LEU A 167 -4.08 -3.54 10.07
N MET A 168 -5.35 -3.60 9.74
CA MET A 168 -6.36 -2.71 10.33
C MET A 168 -6.37 -2.83 11.85
N ASP A 169 -6.40 -4.05 12.38
CA ASP A 169 -6.35 -4.32 13.82
C ASP A 169 -5.05 -3.77 14.44
N ARG A 170 -3.91 -4.01 13.79
CA ARG A 170 -2.58 -3.54 14.25
C ARG A 170 -2.48 -2.01 14.30
N PHE A 171 -3.07 -1.32 13.33
CA PHE A 171 -2.99 0.14 13.19
C PHE A 171 -4.21 0.87 13.77
N GLY A 172 -5.13 0.15 14.42
CA GLY A 172 -6.33 0.74 15.01
C GLY A 172 -7.29 1.35 13.98
N VAL A 173 -7.29 0.80 12.76
CA VAL A 173 -8.13 1.26 11.65
C VAL A 173 -9.46 0.54 11.68
N HIS A 174 -10.51 1.24 12.08
CA HIS A 174 -11.86 0.68 12.13
C HIS A 174 -12.80 1.48 11.23
N PRO A 175 -13.27 0.92 10.10
CA PRO A 175 -14.27 1.59 9.27
C PRO A 175 -15.54 1.85 10.06
N SER A 176 -16.11 3.05 9.92
CA SER A 176 -17.41 3.36 10.54
C SER A 176 -18.50 2.39 10.04
N GLY A 177 -19.28 1.82 10.96
CA GLY A 177 -20.34 0.85 10.66
C GLY A 177 -19.86 -0.61 10.45
N TRP A 178 -18.62 -0.92 10.84
CA TRP A 178 -18.15 -2.31 10.93
C TRP A 178 -18.49 -2.83 12.33
N GLU A 179 -19.56 -3.61 12.41
CA GLU A 179 -19.85 -4.44 13.59
C GLU A 179 -19.26 -5.83 13.32
N ASP A 180 -18.62 -6.43 14.34
CA ASP A 180 -17.98 -7.77 14.27
C ASP A 180 -18.98 -8.90 14.01
#